data_ed9c0acea34f04d8b08cdb4c144625ed
#
_entry.id   ed9c0acea34f04d8b08cdb4c144625ed
#
_cell.length_a   1.000
_cell.length_b   1.000
_cell.length_c   1.000
_cell.angle_alpha   90.00
_cell.angle_beta   90.00
_cell.angle_gamma   90.00
#
_symmetry.space_group_name_H-M   'P 1'
#
loop_
_entity.id
_entity.type
_entity.pdbx_description
1 polymer ?
#
loop_
_entity_poly.entity_id
_entity_poly.type
_entity_poly.pdbx_seq_one_letter_code
_entity_poly.pdbx_strand_id
1 'polypeptide(L)'
;MKHINVSVFVPHAGCPHQCSFCNQRSISGAKSQPTAQDVHDAALIAMRSSPEGIKDGEIAFFGGSFTAIDRDYMIELLSSAQEFIGENGFKGIRISTRPDAVDGEICDILEKYHVTAVELGAQSTNDKVLAMNRRGHTREDIFRSARLLKERGFELGLQMMTGLYGSNDEDSIGTARDIISLSPDTARIYPTVVIENTELAELYRNGEYRPQPPEEAAVLCAKLLPMFESAGIRVIRLGLHSGGDVEGSFVAGAYHPALREMCEGHIYFDIINKALSGKEKGKYIIYVAPREISKASGQRRCNIEKLRELGYECRIKENAALSARDITLEKVNLL
;
A
#
# COMPACT_ATOMS: atom_id res chain seq x y z
N MET A 1 18.41 -1.77 9.95
CA MET A 1 18.13 -0.40 10.38
C MET A 1 16.70 -0.03 10.00
N LYS A 2 16.05 0.90 10.67
CA LYS A 2 14.66 1.27 10.38
C LYS A 2 14.69 2.35 9.29
N HIS A 3 14.22 2.04 8.09
CA HIS A 3 14.05 3.00 7.00
C HIS A 3 13.12 4.14 7.45
N ILE A 4 13.53 5.39 7.23
CA ILE A 4 12.77 6.58 7.62
C ILE A 4 12.44 7.39 6.37
N ASN A 5 11.15 7.68 6.18
CA ASN A 5 10.72 8.66 5.18
C ASN A 5 10.33 9.96 5.89
N VAL A 6 10.96 11.05 5.49
CA VAL A 6 10.53 12.40 5.85
C VAL A 6 9.41 12.81 4.90
N SER A 7 8.16 12.69 5.38
CA SER A 7 6.99 12.92 4.52
C SER A 7 6.68 14.41 4.40
N VAL A 8 6.67 14.93 3.18
CA VAL A 8 6.21 16.28 2.81
C VAL A 8 4.96 16.12 1.95
N PHE A 9 3.83 16.63 2.41
CA PHE A 9 2.57 16.49 1.68
C PHE A 9 2.32 17.70 0.78
N VAL A 10 2.09 17.42 -0.52
CA VAL A 10 1.76 18.41 -1.57
C VAL A 10 0.30 18.15 -2.02
N PRO A 11 -0.70 18.59 -1.23
CA PRO A 11 -2.09 18.19 -1.43
C PRO A 11 -2.71 18.86 -2.66
N HIS A 12 -3.48 18.08 -3.44
CA HIS A 12 -4.24 18.54 -4.61
C HIS A 12 -3.48 19.30 -5.71
N ALA A 13 -2.17 19.51 -5.58
CA ALA A 13 -1.39 20.10 -6.64
C ALA A 13 -1.15 19.09 -7.77
N GLY A 14 -1.12 19.55 -9.00
CA GLY A 14 -0.84 18.73 -10.17
C GLY A 14 -1.91 17.70 -10.57
N CYS A 15 -3.05 17.67 -9.90
CA CYS A 15 -4.15 16.79 -10.27
C CYS A 15 -5.12 17.53 -11.21
N PRO A 16 -5.11 17.26 -12.54
CA PRO A 16 -6.01 17.92 -13.49
C PRO A 16 -7.47 17.45 -13.34
N HIS A 17 -7.69 16.31 -12.70
CA HIS A 17 -9.00 15.70 -12.47
C HIS A 17 -9.16 15.37 -11.00
N GLN A 18 -10.37 15.53 -10.48
CA GLN A 18 -10.74 15.07 -9.16
C GLN A 18 -11.25 13.63 -9.28
N CYS A 19 -10.45 12.66 -8.79
CA CYS A 19 -10.87 11.26 -8.76
C CYS A 19 -12.08 11.08 -7.85
N SER A 20 -13.01 10.16 -8.23
CA SER A 20 -14.26 9.93 -7.52
C SER A 20 -14.11 9.63 -6.03
N PHE A 21 -13.01 9.02 -5.63
CA PHE A 21 -12.70 8.55 -4.27
C PHE A 21 -11.76 9.48 -3.48
N CYS A 22 -11.25 10.58 -4.08
CA CYS A 22 -10.12 11.29 -3.52
C CYS A 22 -10.52 12.63 -2.90
N ASN A 23 -10.16 12.79 -1.61
CA ASN A 23 -10.13 14.07 -0.92
C ASN A 23 -8.81 14.19 -0.16
N GLN A 24 -7.78 14.74 -0.82
CA GLN A 24 -6.44 14.78 -0.24
C GLN A 24 -6.33 15.69 0.99
N ARG A 25 -7.17 16.70 1.12
CA ARG A 25 -7.21 17.53 2.33
C ARG A 25 -7.58 16.71 3.56
N SER A 26 -8.60 15.85 3.41
CA SER A 26 -9.02 14.93 4.48
C SER A 26 -8.02 13.78 4.71
N ILE A 27 -7.28 13.35 3.66
CA ILE A 27 -6.32 12.24 3.77
C ILE A 27 -5.00 12.71 4.40
N SER A 28 -4.50 13.89 4.04
CA SER A 28 -3.19 14.39 4.49
C SER A 28 -3.26 15.27 5.73
N GLY A 29 -4.42 15.85 6.05
CA GLY A 29 -4.55 16.90 7.07
C GLY A 29 -3.84 18.20 6.72
N ALA A 30 -3.20 18.30 5.54
CA ALA A 30 -2.45 19.48 5.12
C ALA A 30 -3.39 20.62 4.75
N LYS A 31 -3.17 21.78 5.40
CA LYS A 31 -4.01 22.99 5.23
C LYS A 31 -3.50 23.91 4.11
N SER A 32 -2.23 23.82 3.75
CA SER A 32 -1.55 24.65 2.75
C SER A 32 -0.57 23.82 1.94
N GLN A 33 -0.12 24.38 0.81
CA GLN A 33 1.01 23.83 0.05
C GLN A 33 2.30 24.05 0.85
N PRO A 34 3.21 23.05 0.90
CA PRO A 34 4.49 23.20 1.56
C PRO A 34 5.39 24.19 0.78
N THR A 35 6.21 24.92 1.52
CA THR A 35 7.25 25.79 0.99
C THR A 35 8.61 25.07 1.02
N ALA A 36 9.62 25.63 0.36
CA ALA A 36 11.01 25.19 0.47
C ALA A 36 11.48 25.16 1.94
N GLN A 37 11.04 26.15 2.76
CA GLN A 37 11.36 26.20 4.18
C GLN A 37 10.74 25.05 4.97
N ASP A 38 9.51 24.64 4.65
CA ASP A 38 8.87 23.48 5.31
C ASP A 38 9.62 22.17 5.01
N VAL A 39 10.13 22.01 3.79
CA VAL A 39 11.00 20.87 3.40
C VAL A 39 12.29 20.87 4.22
N HIS A 40 12.95 22.02 4.27
CA HIS A 40 14.20 22.22 5.02
C HIS A 40 14.01 21.90 6.51
N ASP A 41 12.98 22.46 7.14
CA ASP A 41 12.69 22.24 8.57
C ASP A 41 12.37 20.78 8.86
N ALA A 42 11.56 20.13 8.03
CA ALA A 42 11.24 18.71 8.17
C ALA A 42 12.50 17.83 8.08
N ALA A 43 13.41 18.12 7.13
CA ALA A 43 14.68 17.41 7.01
C ALA A 43 15.57 17.60 8.24
N LEU A 44 15.74 18.82 8.73
CA LEU A 44 16.53 19.11 9.94
C LEU A 44 15.96 18.44 11.19
N ILE A 45 14.63 18.43 11.37
CA ILE A 45 13.98 17.75 12.49
C ILE A 45 14.29 16.25 12.45
N ALA A 46 14.18 15.62 11.29
CA ALA A 46 14.46 14.20 11.12
C ALA A 46 15.94 13.88 11.39
N MET A 47 16.88 14.67 10.90
CA MET A 47 18.32 14.52 11.15
C MET A 47 18.67 14.61 12.63
N ARG A 48 18.03 15.51 13.37
CA ARG A 48 18.24 15.67 14.82
C ARG A 48 17.63 14.52 15.63
N SER A 49 16.45 14.04 15.23
CA SER A 49 15.69 13.02 15.97
C SER A 49 16.16 11.59 15.71
N SER A 50 16.84 11.32 14.59
CA SER A 50 17.26 9.97 14.22
C SER A 50 18.54 9.99 13.33
N PRO A 51 19.68 10.42 13.87
CA PRO A 51 20.92 10.59 13.08
C PRO A 51 21.40 9.32 12.36
N GLU A 52 21.18 8.16 12.99
CA GLU A 52 21.58 6.86 12.41
C GLU A 52 20.59 6.35 11.34
N GLY A 53 19.34 6.80 11.37
CA GLY A 53 18.30 6.32 10.48
C GLY A 53 18.18 7.06 9.16
N ILE A 54 18.87 8.19 9.00
CA ILE A 54 18.78 9.02 7.79
C ILE A 54 19.55 8.42 6.61
N LYS A 55 20.65 7.69 6.84
CA LYS A 55 21.47 7.12 5.76
C LYS A 55 20.73 6.19 4.81
N ASP A 56 19.71 5.49 5.31
CA ASP A 56 18.82 4.65 4.52
C ASP A 56 17.45 5.34 4.27
N GLY A 57 17.30 6.58 4.75
CA GLY A 57 16.06 7.35 4.69
C GLY A 57 15.92 8.15 3.41
N GLU A 58 14.69 8.57 3.13
CA GLU A 58 14.38 9.39 1.96
C GLU A 58 13.52 10.59 2.37
N ILE A 59 13.68 11.72 1.67
CA ILE A 59 12.72 12.82 1.72
C ILE A 59 11.63 12.47 0.70
N ALA A 60 10.38 12.36 1.17
CA ALA A 60 9.30 11.79 0.37
C ALA A 60 8.17 12.81 0.14
N PHE A 61 7.93 13.17 -1.11
CA PHE A 61 6.81 14.02 -1.51
C PHE A 61 5.59 13.17 -1.84
N PHE A 62 4.55 13.33 -1.04
CA PHE A 62 3.28 12.60 -1.15
C PHE A 62 2.10 13.56 -1.36
N GLY A 63 0.96 13.01 -1.71
CA GLY A 63 -0.31 13.74 -1.81
C GLY A 63 -0.81 13.82 -3.23
N GLY A 64 -0.61 14.94 -3.93
CA GLY A 64 -1.02 15.15 -5.31
C GLY A 64 -0.21 14.35 -6.34
N SER A 65 -0.18 14.87 -7.54
CA SER A 65 0.65 14.35 -8.62
C SER A 65 1.91 15.22 -8.72
N PHE A 66 3.00 14.81 -8.07
CA PHE A 66 4.16 15.66 -7.86
C PHE A 66 4.77 16.19 -9.18
N THR A 67 4.84 15.36 -10.22
CA THR A 67 5.41 15.76 -11.52
C THR A 67 4.45 16.58 -12.39
N ALA A 68 3.21 16.74 -11.98
CA ALA A 68 2.19 17.53 -12.68
C ALA A 68 1.86 18.86 -11.98
N ILE A 69 2.58 19.23 -10.92
CA ILE A 69 2.48 20.56 -10.32
C ILE A 69 3.20 21.59 -11.21
N ASP A 70 3.07 22.88 -10.87
CA ASP A 70 3.84 23.93 -11.54
C ASP A 70 5.33 23.58 -11.55
N ARG A 71 6.00 23.80 -12.69
CA ARG A 71 7.37 23.38 -12.92
C ARG A 71 8.37 24.08 -11.98
N ASP A 72 8.21 25.38 -11.81
CA ASP A 72 9.11 26.16 -10.96
C ASP A 72 8.94 25.78 -9.50
N TYR A 73 7.69 25.55 -9.08
CA TYR A 73 7.39 25.07 -7.73
C TYR A 73 7.93 23.66 -7.47
N MET A 74 7.83 22.74 -8.46
CA MET A 74 8.43 21.41 -8.34
C MET A 74 9.95 21.50 -8.14
N ILE A 75 10.62 22.35 -8.93
CA ILE A 75 12.07 22.57 -8.87
C ILE A 75 12.46 23.21 -7.53
N GLU A 76 11.69 24.15 -7.02
CA GLU A 76 11.92 24.78 -5.71
C GLU A 76 11.93 23.73 -4.59
N LEU A 77 10.90 22.86 -4.54
CA LEU A 77 10.82 21.81 -3.52
C LEU A 77 11.95 20.78 -3.66
N LEU A 78 12.26 20.36 -4.89
CA LEU A 78 13.35 19.41 -5.15
C LEU A 78 14.71 20.01 -4.79
N SER A 79 14.95 21.28 -5.10
CA SER A 79 16.19 21.97 -4.76
C SER A 79 16.41 22.03 -3.26
N SER A 80 15.37 22.37 -2.49
CA SER A 80 15.45 22.39 -1.02
C SER A 80 15.71 20.99 -0.43
N ALA A 81 15.10 19.94 -0.99
CA ALA A 81 15.33 18.57 -0.54
C ALA A 81 16.75 18.09 -0.89
N GLN A 82 17.27 18.44 -2.06
CA GLN A 82 18.58 18.04 -2.55
C GLN A 82 19.73 18.46 -1.62
N GLU A 83 19.61 19.58 -0.91
CA GLU A 83 20.61 20.06 0.05
C GLU A 83 20.93 19.05 1.14
N PHE A 84 20.00 18.13 1.44
CA PHE A 84 20.10 17.11 2.48
C PHE A 84 20.49 15.73 1.95
N ILE A 85 20.75 15.57 0.66
CA ILE A 85 21.10 14.30 0.04
C ILE A 85 22.62 14.12 -0.01
N GLY A 86 23.12 12.95 0.35
CA GLY A 86 24.53 12.61 0.23
C GLY A 86 25.08 11.80 1.38
N GLU A 87 26.40 11.71 1.49
CA GLU A 87 27.10 10.79 2.39
C GLU A 87 26.72 10.93 3.88
N ASN A 88 26.44 12.16 4.33
CA ASN A 88 26.04 12.47 5.70
C ASN A 88 24.54 12.85 5.82
N GLY A 89 23.77 12.60 4.78
CA GLY A 89 22.36 12.94 4.67
C GLY A 89 21.48 11.76 4.32
N PHE A 90 20.37 12.07 3.68
CA PHE A 90 19.43 11.08 3.17
C PHE A 90 19.96 10.39 1.91
N LYS A 91 19.50 9.16 1.68
CA LYS A 91 19.84 8.34 0.50
C LYS A 91 19.36 8.99 -0.81
N GLY A 92 18.22 9.65 -0.80
CA GLY A 92 17.61 10.22 -1.99
C GLY A 92 16.25 10.84 -1.72
N ILE A 93 15.58 11.17 -2.79
CA ILE A 93 14.23 11.73 -2.80
C ILE A 93 13.27 10.69 -3.38
N ARG A 94 12.11 10.53 -2.74
CA ARG A 94 10.99 9.72 -3.22
C ARG A 94 9.83 10.61 -3.59
N ILE A 95 9.16 10.34 -4.70
CA ILE A 95 7.97 11.08 -5.12
C ILE A 95 6.81 10.13 -5.41
N SER A 96 5.58 10.64 -5.28
CA SER A 96 4.38 9.97 -5.79
C SER A 96 3.73 10.79 -6.90
N THR A 97 3.38 10.14 -8.00
CA THR A 97 2.79 10.83 -9.14
C THR A 97 1.84 9.94 -9.94
N ARG A 98 1.20 10.54 -10.94
CA ARG A 98 0.32 9.89 -11.92
C ARG A 98 1.15 9.28 -13.05
N PRO A 99 0.68 8.17 -13.65
CA PRO A 99 1.37 7.55 -14.80
C PRO A 99 1.47 8.47 -16.03
N ASP A 100 0.44 9.28 -16.29
CA ASP A 100 0.36 10.19 -17.44
C ASP A 100 1.19 11.48 -17.28
N ALA A 101 1.80 11.69 -16.11
CA ALA A 101 2.66 12.84 -15.82
C ALA A 101 4.15 12.46 -15.72
N VAL A 102 4.56 11.42 -16.46
CA VAL A 102 5.95 10.95 -16.53
C VAL A 102 6.34 10.79 -17.99
N ASP A 103 7.37 11.54 -18.40
CA ASP A 103 8.03 11.49 -19.70
C ASP A 103 9.55 11.63 -19.56
N GLY A 104 10.27 11.70 -20.69
CA GLY A 104 11.74 11.82 -20.69
C GLY A 104 12.25 13.10 -20.06
N GLU A 105 11.58 14.23 -20.30
CA GLU A 105 11.96 15.53 -19.72
C GLU A 105 11.80 15.53 -18.19
N ILE A 106 10.71 14.96 -17.71
CA ILE A 106 10.47 14.78 -16.27
C ILE A 106 11.57 13.90 -15.67
N CYS A 107 11.92 12.78 -16.31
CA CYS A 107 12.99 11.91 -15.81
C CYS A 107 14.33 12.64 -15.72
N ASP A 108 14.68 13.47 -16.71
CA ASP A 108 15.91 14.27 -16.70
C ASP A 108 15.95 15.23 -15.49
N ILE A 109 14.81 15.84 -15.16
CA ILE A 109 14.70 16.70 -13.97
C ILE A 109 14.83 15.88 -12.69
N LEU A 110 14.12 14.76 -12.58
CA LEU A 110 14.16 13.91 -11.39
C LEU A 110 15.58 13.39 -11.12
N GLU A 111 16.32 12.97 -12.15
CA GLU A 111 17.72 12.56 -12.04
C GLU A 111 18.61 13.70 -11.56
N LYS A 112 18.46 14.89 -12.15
CA LYS A 112 19.23 16.09 -11.79
C LYS A 112 19.11 16.44 -10.31
N TYR A 113 17.95 16.21 -9.71
CA TYR A 113 17.66 16.54 -8.31
C TYR A 113 17.76 15.32 -7.36
N HIS A 114 18.44 14.25 -7.77
CA HIS A 114 18.65 13.04 -6.94
C HIS A 114 17.38 12.35 -6.46
N VAL A 115 16.32 12.37 -7.26
CA VAL A 115 15.18 11.48 -7.03
C VAL A 115 15.63 10.04 -7.28
N THR A 116 15.45 9.18 -6.30
CA THR A 116 15.86 7.78 -6.35
C THR A 116 14.69 6.83 -6.53
N ALA A 117 13.49 7.26 -6.12
CA ALA A 117 12.32 6.41 -6.14
C ALA A 117 11.06 7.15 -6.61
N VAL A 118 10.27 6.50 -7.47
CA VAL A 118 9.01 7.03 -8.00
C VAL A 118 7.88 6.03 -7.75
N GLU A 119 6.84 6.48 -7.05
CA GLU A 119 5.62 5.70 -6.82
C GLU A 119 4.52 6.16 -7.78
N LEU A 120 4.08 5.27 -8.67
CA LEU A 120 3.01 5.55 -9.62
C LEU A 120 1.64 5.11 -9.05
N GLY A 121 0.71 6.04 -9.04
CA GLY A 121 -0.68 5.77 -8.67
C GLY A 121 -1.46 5.10 -9.80
N ALA A 122 -1.21 3.82 -10.09
CA ALA A 122 -1.93 3.07 -11.11
C ALA A 122 -3.42 2.90 -10.78
N GLN A 123 -3.72 2.51 -9.56
CA GLN A 123 -5.02 2.22 -8.96
C GLN A 123 -5.71 0.99 -9.58
N SER A 124 -5.88 0.94 -10.89
CA SER A 124 -6.40 -0.19 -11.68
C SER A 124 -5.71 -0.22 -13.05
N THR A 125 -5.70 -1.37 -13.71
CA THR A 125 -5.31 -1.51 -15.12
C THR A 125 -6.51 -1.80 -16.03
N ASN A 126 -7.72 -1.75 -15.51
CA ASN A 126 -8.96 -1.80 -16.30
C ASN A 126 -9.36 -0.37 -16.69
N ASP A 127 -9.24 -0.01 -17.97
CA ASP A 127 -9.54 1.34 -18.46
C ASP A 127 -10.99 1.78 -18.20
N LYS A 128 -11.94 0.85 -18.19
CA LYS A 128 -13.33 1.16 -17.83
C LYS A 128 -13.43 1.58 -16.36
N VAL A 129 -12.76 0.86 -15.47
CA VAL A 129 -12.72 1.21 -14.03
C VAL A 129 -12.00 2.54 -13.82
N LEU A 130 -10.88 2.78 -14.51
CA LEU A 130 -10.16 4.05 -14.47
C LEU A 130 -11.06 5.22 -14.91
N ALA A 131 -11.79 5.08 -16.01
CA ALA A 131 -12.71 6.09 -16.53
C ALA A 131 -13.86 6.36 -15.54
N MET A 132 -14.51 5.32 -15.01
CA MET A 132 -15.59 5.46 -14.01
C MET A 132 -15.14 6.17 -12.74
N ASN A 133 -13.86 6.07 -12.37
CA ASN A 133 -13.26 6.74 -11.23
C ASN A 133 -12.52 8.06 -11.59
N ARG A 134 -12.71 8.58 -12.80
CA ARG A 134 -12.15 9.86 -13.30
C ARG A 134 -10.63 9.92 -13.12
N ARG A 135 -9.93 8.81 -13.37
CA ARG A 135 -8.47 8.78 -13.22
C ARG A 135 -7.74 9.57 -14.30
N GLY A 136 -8.30 9.66 -15.52
CA GLY A 136 -7.75 10.43 -16.63
C GLY A 136 -6.51 9.83 -17.30
N HIS A 137 -5.96 8.72 -16.78
CA HIS A 137 -4.91 7.94 -17.44
C HIS A 137 -5.42 6.55 -17.82
N THR A 138 -4.67 5.86 -18.65
CA THR A 138 -4.99 4.54 -19.18
C THR A 138 -4.02 3.46 -18.67
N ARG A 139 -4.35 2.20 -18.93
CA ARG A 139 -3.43 1.07 -18.74
C ARG A 139 -2.10 1.28 -19.48
N GLU A 140 -2.16 1.79 -20.72
CA GLU A 140 -0.96 2.04 -21.53
C GLU A 140 -0.05 3.10 -20.89
N ASP A 141 -0.62 4.15 -20.30
CA ASP A 141 0.17 5.17 -19.57
C ASP A 141 0.93 4.55 -18.40
N ILE A 142 0.29 3.61 -17.66
CA ILE A 142 0.95 2.88 -16.56
C ILE A 142 2.14 2.08 -17.08
N PHE A 143 1.94 1.32 -18.15
CA PHE A 143 2.99 0.48 -18.73
C PHE A 143 4.14 1.29 -19.31
N ARG A 144 3.83 2.38 -20.03
CA ARG A 144 4.82 3.30 -20.60
C ARG A 144 5.68 3.95 -19.52
N SER A 145 5.04 4.57 -18.54
CA SER A 145 5.76 5.28 -17.47
C SER A 145 6.57 4.34 -16.58
N ALA A 146 6.03 3.17 -16.26
CA ALA A 146 6.74 2.16 -15.45
C ALA A 146 8.01 1.65 -16.16
N ARG A 147 7.94 1.36 -17.48
CA ARG A 147 9.10 0.96 -18.27
C ARG A 147 10.15 2.05 -18.33
N LEU A 148 9.73 3.28 -18.63
CA LEU A 148 10.62 4.44 -18.71
C LEU A 148 11.37 4.65 -17.39
N LEU A 149 10.67 4.63 -16.25
CA LEU A 149 11.30 4.81 -14.94
C LEU A 149 12.32 3.70 -14.63
N LYS A 150 12.02 2.46 -14.98
CA LYS A 150 12.96 1.34 -14.80
C LYS A 150 14.18 1.45 -15.72
N GLU A 151 13.99 1.81 -16.98
CA GLU A 151 15.07 2.04 -17.94
C GLU A 151 16.02 3.16 -17.50
N ARG A 152 15.49 4.15 -16.78
CA ARG A 152 16.23 5.26 -16.19
C ARG A 152 16.84 4.94 -14.82
N GLY A 153 16.62 3.75 -14.27
CA GLY A 153 17.23 3.28 -13.02
C GLY A 153 16.55 3.74 -11.73
N PHE A 154 15.35 4.29 -11.79
CA PHE A 154 14.58 4.64 -10.58
C PHE A 154 14.06 3.39 -9.86
N GLU A 155 14.04 3.41 -8.51
CA GLU A 155 13.25 2.48 -7.73
C GLU A 155 11.77 2.71 -8.04
N LEU A 156 11.10 1.69 -8.59
CA LEU A 156 9.70 1.79 -9.00
C LEU A 156 8.76 1.26 -7.93
N GLY A 157 7.85 2.10 -7.44
CA GLY A 157 6.71 1.70 -6.64
C GLY A 157 5.42 1.75 -7.45
N LEU A 158 4.55 0.75 -7.32
CA LEU A 158 3.22 0.78 -7.94
C LEU A 158 2.12 0.67 -6.88
N GLN A 159 1.13 1.57 -6.96
CA GLN A 159 -0.03 1.57 -6.07
C GLN A 159 -1.25 1.07 -6.81
N MET A 160 -1.96 0.12 -6.20
CA MET A 160 -3.26 -0.34 -6.66
C MET A 160 -4.34 -0.13 -5.62
N MET A 161 -5.59 -0.05 -6.08
CA MET A 161 -6.76 -0.05 -5.22
C MET A 161 -7.65 -1.26 -5.51
N THR A 162 -8.35 -1.74 -4.49
CA THR A 162 -9.40 -2.76 -4.63
C THR A 162 -10.76 -2.16 -4.29
N GLY A 163 -11.83 -2.73 -4.84
CA GLY A 163 -13.19 -2.26 -4.56
C GLY A 163 -13.52 -0.88 -5.12
N LEU A 164 -12.86 -0.44 -6.19
CA LEU A 164 -13.19 0.80 -6.89
C LEU A 164 -14.60 0.74 -7.50
N TYR A 165 -15.23 1.90 -7.67
CA TYR A 165 -16.52 1.99 -8.35
C TYR A 165 -16.48 1.35 -9.73
N GLY A 166 -17.40 0.43 -9.99
CA GLY A 166 -17.48 -0.32 -11.23
C GLY A 166 -16.47 -1.48 -11.36
N SER A 167 -15.66 -1.76 -10.33
CA SER A 167 -14.74 -2.91 -10.32
C SER A 167 -15.33 -4.12 -9.58
N ASN A 168 -14.72 -5.27 -9.83
CA ASN A 168 -14.94 -6.52 -9.11
C ASN A 168 -13.59 -7.14 -8.67
N ASP A 169 -13.64 -8.31 -8.03
CA ASP A 169 -12.44 -9.00 -7.54
C ASP A 169 -11.50 -9.40 -8.68
N GLU A 170 -12.02 -9.82 -9.84
CA GLU A 170 -11.21 -10.22 -11.00
C GLU A 170 -10.45 -9.02 -11.61
N ASP A 171 -11.05 -7.81 -11.59
CA ASP A 171 -10.36 -6.59 -11.99
C ASP A 171 -9.16 -6.30 -11.08
N SER A 172 -9.33 -6.52 -9.77
CA SER A 172 -8.25 -6.34 -8.80
C SER A 172 -7.14 -7.39 -8.99
N ILE A 173 -7.51 -8.65 -9.25
CA ILE A 173 -6.56 -9.74 -9.54
C ILE A 173 -5.85 -9.48 -10.88
N GLY A 174 -6.57 -9.03 -11.90
CA GLY A 174 -6.01 -8.62 -13.20
C GLY A 174 -5.00 -7.49 -13.04
N THR A 175 -5.35 -6.46 -12.28
CA THR A 175 -4.46 -5.34 -11.96
C THR A 175 -3.19 -5.82 -11.24
N ALA A 176 -3.30 -6.73 -10.27
CA ALA A 176 -2.14 -7.30 -9.60
C ALA A 176 -1.22 -8.07 -10.57
N ARG A 177 -1.78 -8.86 -11.48
CA ARG A 177 -1.00 -9.58 -12.53
C ARG A 177 -0.26 -8.61 -13.44
N ASP A 178 -0.92 -7.55 -13.90
CA ASP A 178 -0.32 -6.51 -14.74
C ASP A 178 0.82 -5.80 -14.00
N ILE A 179 0.61 -5.39 -12.75
CA ILE A 179 1.65 -4.78 -11.91
C ILE A 179 2.84 -5.73 -11.73
N ILE A 180 2.59 -7.00 -11.43
CA ILE A 180 3.64 -8.02 -11.29
C ILE A 180 4.45 -8.16 -12.57
N SER A 181 3.81 -8.12 -13.75
CA SER A 181 4.50 -8.19 -15.04
C SER A 181 5.46 -7.03 -15.30
N LEU A 182 5.23 -5.87 -14.66
CA LEU A 182 6.10 -4.70 -14.70
C LEU A 182 7.29 -4.81 -13.73
N SER A 183 7.28 -5.81 -12.84
CA SER A 183 8.34 -6.09 -11.86
C SER A 183 8.78 -4.85 -11.08
N PRO A 184 7.89 -4.15 -10.36
CA PRO A 184 8.28 -3.03 -9.52
C PRO A 184 9.07 -3.50 -8.29
N ASP A 185 9.84 -2.62 -7.67
CA ASP A 185 10.57 -2.89 -6.44
C ASP A 185 9.63 -2.97 -5.23
N THR A 186 8.59 -2.17 -5.26
CA THR A 186 7.58 -2.10 -4.19
C THR A 186 6.16 -2.00 -4.74
N ALA A 187 5.21 -2.46 -3.93
CA ALA A 187 3.80 -2.28 -4.20
C ALA A 187 3.04 -1.76 -2.97
N ARG A 188 1.92 -1.07 -3.22
CA ARG A 188 0.94 -0.70 -2.19
C ARG A 188 -0.43 -1.18 -2.63
N ILE A 189 -1.21 -1.72 -1.70
CA ILE A 189 -2.59 -2.17 -1.92
C ILE A 189 -3.51 -1.35 -1.02
N TYR A 190 -4.39 -0.58 -1.61
CA TYR A 190 -5.34 0.26 -0.90
C TYR A 190 -6.78 -0.17 -1.19
N PRO A 191 -7.42 -0.94 -0.31
CA PRO A 191 -8.86 -1.12 -0.38
C PRO A 191 -9.59 0.22 -0.29
N THR A 192 -10.62 0.38 -1.12
CA THR A 192 -11.34 1.64 -1.26
C THR A 192 -12.11 2.00 0.00
N VAL A 193 -11.98 3.24 0.41
CA VAL A 193 -12.69 3.85 1.53
C VAL A 193 -13.49 5.02 1.01
N VAL A 194 -14.75 5.12 1.41
CA VAL A 194 -15.62 6.26 1.12
C VAL A 194 -15.33 7.36 2.13
N ILE A 195 -14.97 8.53 1.62
CA ILE A 195 -14.59 9.70 2.41
C ILE A 195 -15.56 10.84 2.09
N GLU A 196 -15.91 11.64 3.08
CA GLU A 196 -16.78 12.82 2.93
C GLU A 196 -16.26 13.78 1.85
N ASN A 197 -17.20 14.47 1.23
CA ASN A 197 -16.95 15.45 0.17
C ASN A 197 -16.23 14.84 -1.07
N THR A 198 -16.59 13.61 -1.42
CA THR A 198 -16.17 12.93 -2.64
C THR A 198 -17.40 12.49 -3.45
N GLU A 199 -17.22 12.37 -4.78
CA GLU A 199 -18.28 11.81 -5.64
C GLU A 199 -18.65 10.38 -5.21
N LEU A 200 -17.66 9.59 -4.75
CA LEU A 200 -17.91 8.24 -4.26
C LEU A 200 -18.84 8.21 -3.04
N ALA A 201 -18.79 9.25 -2.18
CA ALA A 201 -19.73 9.38 -1.07
C ALA A 201 -21.16 9.67 -1.55
N GLU A 202 -21.33 10.43 -2.62
CA GLU A 202 -22.62 10.68 -3.24
C GLU A 202 -23.17 9.40 -3.88
N LEU A 203 -22.37 8.68 -4.66
CA LEU A 203 -22.73 7.39 -5.26
C LEU A 203 -23.14 6.36 -4.18
N TYR A 204 -22.42 6.32 -3.06
CA TYR A 204 -22.78 5.47 -1.93
C TYR A 204 -24.13 5.85 -1.32
N ARG A 205 -24.38 7.14 -1.07
CA ARG A 205 -25.65 7.62 -0.49
C ARG A 205 -26.84 7.39 -1.41
N ASN A 206 -26.63 7.46 -2.72
CA ASN A 206 -27.64 7.17 -3.73
C ASN A 206 -27.88 5.67 -3.96
N GLY A 207 -27.10 4.79 -3.35
CA GLY A 207 -27.19 3.34 -3.54
C GLY A 207 -26.59 2.83 -4.84
N GLU A 208 -25.83 3.66 -5.54
CA GLU A 208 -25.17 3.34 -6.81
C GLU A 208 -23.81 2.65 -6.61
N TYR A 209 -23.22 2.78 -5.43
CA TYR A 209 -21.97 2.14 -5.04
C TYR A 209 -22.09 1.42 -3.69
N ARG A 210 -21.64 0.17 -3.64
CA ARG A 210 -21.52 -0.61 -2.43
C ARG A 210 -20.03 -0.78 -2.08
N PRO A 211 -19.51 -0.12 -1.05
CA PRO A 211 -18.14 -0.32 -0.60
C PRO A 211 -17.96 -1.71 0.03
N GLN A 212 -16.79 -2.33 -0.19
CA GLN A 212 -16.43 -3.56 0.51
C GLN A 212 -16.22 -3.27 1.99
N PRO A 213 -16.82 -4.04 2.92
CA PRO A 213 -16.44 -3.97 4.34
C PRO A 213 -15.01 -4.50 4.56
N PRO A 214 -14.38 -4.21 5.71
CA PRO A 214 -13.00 -4.64 6.00
C PRO A 214 -12.79 -6.16 5.85
N GLU A 215 -13.78 -6.98 6.21
CA GLU A 215 -13.73 -8.43 6.14
C GLU A 215 -13.65 -8.92 4.68
N GLU A 216 -14.47 -8.39 3.79
CA GLU A 216 -14.44 -8.75 2.36
C GLU A 216 -13.14 -8.28 1.71
N ALA A 217 -12.71 -7.06 2.01
CA ALA A 217 -11.43 -6.53 1.53
C ALA A 217 -10.24 -7.35 2.02
N ALA A 218 -10.27 -7.82 3.27
CA ALA A 218 -9.21 -8.67 3.83
C ALA A 218 -9.12 -10.02 3.10
N VAL A 219 -10.26 -10.63 2.74
CA VAL A 219 -10.31 -11.88 1.95
C VAL A 219 -9.70 -11.68 0.56
N LEU A 220 -10.05 -10.59 -0.13
CA LEU A 220 -9.46 -10.28 -1.45
C LEU A 220 -7.95 -10.00 -1.33
N CYS A 221 -7.55 -9.17 -0.37
CA CYS A 221 -6.13 -8.85 -0.15
C CYS A 221 -5.31 -10.07 0.28
N ALA A 222 -5.92 -11.06 0.95
CA ALA A 222 -5.27 -12.33 1.27
C ALA A 222 -4.95 -13.17 0.02
N LYS A 223 -5.67 -12.97 -1.09
CA LYS A 223 -5.31 -13.56 -2.39
C LYS A 223 -4.21 -12.77 -3.08
N LEU A 224 -4.27 -11.42 -3.01
CA LEU A 224 -3.33 -10.53 -3.70
C LEU A 224 -1.94 -10.54 -3.09
N LEU A 225 -1.84 -10.47 -1.75
CA LEU A 225 -0.56 -10.35 -1.04
C LEU A 225 0.43 -11.48 -1.39
N PRO A 226 0.04 -12.78 -1.38
CA PRO A 226 0.95 -13.86 -1.80
C PRO A 226 1.35 -13.80 -3.27
N MET A 227 0.54 -13.22 -4.17
CA MET A 227 0.89 -13.05 -5.58
C MET A 227 2.11 -12.13 -5.72
N PHE A 228 2.10 -10.98 -5.05
CA PHE A 228 3.24 -10.05 -5.04
C PHE A 228 4.47 -10.66 -4.38
N GLU A 229 4.32 -11.28 -3.24
CA GLU A 229 5.43 -11.89 -2.49
C GLU A 229 6.08 -13.04 -3.26
N SER A 230 5.29 -13.91 -3.92
CA SER A 230 5.81 -14.98 -4.76
C SER A 230 6.57 -14.46 -6.00
N ALA A 231 6.26 -13.25 -6.45
CA ALA A 231 7.00 -12.55 -7.50
C ALA A 231 8.22 -11.76 -6.99
N GLY A 232 8.53 -11.83 -5.69
CA GLY A 232 9.63 -11.09 -5.06
C GLY A 232 9.35 -9.59 -4.85
N ILE A 233 8.12 -9.14 -5.03
CA ILE A 233 7.72 -7.74 -4.90
C ILE A 233 7.30 -7.46 -3.45
N ARG A 234 7.94 -6.49 -2.83
CA ARG A 234 7.65 -6.12 -1.44
C ARG A 234 6.40 -5.24 -1.34
N VAL A 235 5.33 -5.75 -0.73
CA VAL A 235 4.15 -4.95 -0.40
C VAL A 235 4.44 -4.12 0.85
N ILE A 236 4.85 -2.87 0.67
CA ILE A 236 5.24 -1.96 1.74
C ILE A 236 4.05 -1.38 2.50
N ARG A 237 2.86 -1.41 1.89
CA ARG A 237 1.62 -0.94 2.51
C ARG A 237 0.42 -1.74 2.05
N LEU A 238 -0.44 -2.10 3.02
CA LEU A 238 -1.76 -2.68 2.78
C LEU A 238 -2.75 -1.98 3.73
N GLY A 239 -3.76 -1.32 3.15
CA GLY A 239 -4.74 -0.49 3.86
C GLY A 239 -4.24 0.93 4.15
N LEU A 240 -5.18 1.83 4.46
CA LEU A 240 -4.89 3.21 4.81
C LEU A 240 -4.20 3.32 6.17
N HIS A 241 -3.50 4.42 6.39
CA HIS A 241 -2.86 4.70 7.67
C HIS A 241 -3.92 5.06 8.72
N SER A 242 -3.78 4.54 9.92
CA SER A 242 -4.50 5.03 11.08
C SER A 242 -3.84 6.35 11.52
N GLY A 243 -4.59 7.42 11.50
CA GLY A 243 -4.13 8.76 11.87
C GLY A 243 -4.49 9.81 10.80
N GLY A 244 -4.50 11.07 11.19
CA GLY A 244 -4.94 12.18 10.37
C GLY A 244 -6.46 12.32 10.31
N ASP A 245 -6.94 13.18 9.42
CA ASP A 245 -8.36 13.50 9.31
C ASP A 245 -9.20 12.42 8.59
N VAL A 246 -8.61 11.24 8.27
CA VAL A 246 -9.35 10.13 7.66
C VAL A 246 -10.45 9.63 8.58
N GLU A 247 -10.18 9.50 9.89
CA GLU A 247 -11.18 9.03 10.86
C GLU A 247 -12.36 10.00 10.99
N GLY A 248 -12.09 11.30 10.93
CA GLY A 248 -13.12 12.34 10.98
C GLY A 248 -13.94 12.49 9.70
N SER A 249 -13.43 11.99 8.57
CA SER A 249 -14.09 12.07 7.25
C SER A 249 -14.56 10.72 6.70
N PHE A 250 -14.38 9.63 7.45
CA PHE A 250 -14.78 8.29 7.08
C PHE A 250 -16.31 8.15 7.01
N VAL A 251 -16.81 7.59 5.91
CA VAL A 251 -18.24 7.31 5.69
C VAL A 251 -18.50 5.81 5.70
N ALA A 252 -17.79 5.05 4.88
CA ALA A 252 -17.97 3.60 4.72
C ALA A 252 -16.76 2.93 4.04
N GLY A 253 -16.71 1.62 4.04
CA GLY A 253 -15.73 0.86 3.28
C GLY A 253 -14.65 0.20 4.12
N ALA A 254 -13.55 -0.17 3.50
CA ALA A 254 -12.55 -1.07 4.03
C ALA A 254 -11.51 -0.38 4.94
N TYR A 255 -11.95 0.50 5.85
CA TYR A 255 -11.06 1.12 6.83
C TYR A 255 -10.99 0.28 8.10
N HIS A 256 -9.81 -0.26 8.40
CA HIS A 256 -9.53 -0.95 9.63
C HIS A 256 -8.04 -0.84 10.00
N PRO A 257 -7.68 -0.44 11.24
CA PRO A 257 -6.29 -0.28 11.65
C PRO A 257 -5.44 -1.55 11.50
N ALA A 258 -6.06 -2.72 11.70
CA ALA A 258 -5.42 -4.03 11.62
C ALA A 258 -5.76 -4.77 10.31
N LEU A 259 -6.08 -4.07 9.21
CA LEU A 259 -6.48 -4.72 7.95
C LEU A 259 -5.43 -5.70 7.44
N ARG A 260 -4.14 -5.34 7.51
CA ARG A 260 -3.05 -6.25 7.13
C ARG A 260 -3.01 -7.51 7.99
N GLU A 261 -3.24 -7.38 9.29
CA GLU A 261 -3.31 -8.53 10.21
C GLU A 261 -4.51 -9.45 9.87
N MET A 262 -5.64 -8.88 9.49
CA MET A 262 -6.80 -9.64 9.03
C MET A 262 -6.45 -10.45 7.76
N CYS A 263 -5.78 -9.83 6.78
CA CYS A 263 -5.32 -10.52 5.56
C CYS A 263 -4.36 -11.67 5.90
N GLU A 264 -3.37 -11.41 6.74
CA GLU A 264 -2.43 -12.45 7.18
C GLU A 264 -3.15 -13.58 7.91
N GLY A 265 -4.18 -13.26 8.71
CA GLY A 265 -5.03 -14.24 9.36
C GLY A 265 -5.74 -15.16 8.36
N HIS A 266 -6.30 -14.61 7.28
CA HIS A 266 -6.92 -15.42 6.22
C HIS A 266 -5.89 -16.31 5.51
N ILE A 267 -4.70 -15.79 5.19
CA ILE A 267 -3.63 -16.57 4.58
C ILE A 267 -3.25 -17.77 5.48
N TYR A 268 -3.06 -17.53 6.78
CA TYR A 268 -2.77 -18.61 7.73
C TYR A 268 -3.89 -19.62 7.85
N PHE A 269 -5.16 -19.16 7.87
CA PHE A 269 -6.30 -20.06 7.89
C PHE A 269 -6.28 -21.01 6.69
N ASP A 270 -6.05 -20.50 5.48
CA ASP A 270 -6.00 -21.30 4.26
C ASP A 270 -4.84 -22.31 4.29
N ILE A 271 -3.66 -21.91 4.74
CA ILE A 271 -2.49 -22.79 4.89
C ILE A 271 -2.81 -23.91 5.90
N ILE A 272 -3.35 -23.57 7.06
CA ILE A 272 -3.67 -24.52 8.12
C ILE A 272 -4.78 -25.47 7.69
N ASN A 273 -5.86 -24.94 7.10
CA ASN A 273 -6.99 -25.72 6.62
C ASN A 273 -6.56 -26.71 5.51
N LYS A 274 -5.71 -26.27 4.59
CA LYS A 274 -5.13 -27.14 3.57
C LYS A 274 -4.27 -28.25 4.19
N ALA A 275 -3.46 -27.94 5.19
CA ALA A 275 -2.59 -28.91 5.87
C ALA A 275 -3.38 -29.92 6.73
N LEU A 276 -4.54 -29.54 7.25
CA LEU A 276 -5.46 -30.40 7.99
C LEU A 276 -6.41 -31.18 7.07
N SER A 277 -6.54 -30.80 5.83
CA SER A 277 -7.41 -31.47 4.87
C SER A 277 -7.02 -32.96 4.72
N GLY A 278 -8.01 -33.85 4.85
CA GLY A 278 -7.79 -35.30 4.81
C GLY A 278 -7.21 -35.92 6.08
N LYS A 279 -6.92 -35.14 7.12
CA LYS A 279 -6.51 -35.67 8.42
C LYS A 279 -7.72 -36.00 9.30
N GLU A 280 -7.55 -36.96 10.22
CA GLU A 280 -8.56 -37.28 11.21
C GLU A 280 -8.87 -36.06 12.07
N LYS A 281 -10.16 -35.88 12.39
CA LYS A 281 -10.60 -34.85 13.34
C LYS A 281 -10.01 -35.11 14.74
N GLY A 282 -9.84 -34.02 15.52
CA GLY A 282 -9.26 -34.13 16.86
C GLY A 282 -8.36 -32.98 17.26
N LYS A 283 -7.44 -33.26 18.19
CA LYS A 283 -6.58 -32.23 18.80
C LYS A 283 -5.25 -32.12 18.05
N TYR A 284 -4.84 -30.90 17.74
CA TYR A 284 -3.58 -30.62 17.05
C TYR A 284 -2.83 -29.48 17.71
N ILE A 285 -1.49 -29.58 17.71
CA ILE A 285 -0.60 -28.47 17.91
C ILE A 285 -0.10 -28.03 16.53
N ILE A 286 -0.28 -26.74 16.23
CA ILE A 286 0.18 -26.10 15.00
C ILE A 286 1.39 -25.26 15.36
N TYR A 287 2.55 -25.59 14.83
CA TYR A 287 3.74 -24.79 15.03
C TYR A 287 3.89 -23.80 13.88
N VAL A 288 4.22 -22.56 14.21
CA VAL A 288 4.45 -21.44 13.30
C VAL A 288 5.76 -20.76 13.62
N ALA A 289 6.26 -19.92 12.70
CA ALA A 289 7.46 -19.13 12.94
C ALA A 289 7.31 -18.20 14.17
N PRO A 290 8.41 -17.75 14.79
CA PRO A 290 8.37 -16.77 15.87
C PRO A 290 7.63 -15.49 15.45
N ARG A 291 6.81 -14.94 16.36
CA ARG A 291 5.96 -13.75 16.18
C ARG A 291 4.79 -13.91 15.20
N GLU A 292 4.48 -15.14 14.75
CA GLU A 292 3.37 -15.39 13.82
C GLU A 292 2.11 -15.94 14.51
N ILE A 293 2.13 -16.20 15.85
CA ILE A 293 0.99 -16.76 16.61
C ILE A 293 -0.28 -15.92 16.43
N SER A 294 -0.19 -14.59 16.52
CA SER A 294 -1.35 -13.70 16.39
C SER A 294 -2.01 -13.82 15.02
N LYS A 295 -1.19 -13.82 13.96
CA LYS A 295 -1.65 -13.97 12.58
C LYS A 295 -2.29 -15.34 12.36
N ALA A 296 -1.65 -16.42 12.81
CA ALA A 296 -2.16 -17.78 12.68
C ALA A 296 -3.44 -18.01 13.48
N SER A 297 -3.56 -17.40 14.67
CA SER A 297 -4.80 -17.46 15.48
C SER A 297 -5.94 -16.67 14.85
N GLY A 298 -5.62 -15.68 14.02
CA GLY A 298 -6.57 -14.71 13.49
C GLY A 298 -7.02 -13.68 14.52
N GLN A 299 -7.53 -12.55 14.05
CA GLN A 299 -8.03 -11.49 14.91
C GLN A 299 -9.11 -12.05 15.85
N ARG A 300 -9.00 -11.73 17.16
CA ARG A 300 -9.90 -12.29 18.20
C ARG A 300 -9.99 -13.82 18.19
N ARG A 301 -8.94 -14.51 17.72
CA ARG A 301 -8.86 -15.98 17.62
C ARG A 301 -9.85 -16.61 16.64
N CYS A 302 -10.35 -15.86 15.66
CA CYS A 302 -11.36 -16.33 14.72
C CYS A 302 -10.94 -17.62 13.95
N ASN A 303 -9.65 -17.79 13.65
CA ASN A 303 -9.17 -18.99 12.96
C ASN A 303 -9.28 -20.24 13.86
N ILE A 304 -9.01 -20.11 15.15
CA ILE A 304 -9.16 -21.21 16.12
C ILE A 304 -10.62 -21.64 16.22
N GLU A 305 -11.54 -20.69 16.20
CA GLU A 305 -12.98 -20.98 16.26
C GLU A 305 -13.45 -21.67 14.99
N LYS A 306 -13.08 -21.15 13.81
CA LYS A 306 -13.38 -21.80 12.52
C LYS A 306 -12.81 -23.21 12.43
N LEU A 307 -11.58 -23.44 12.89
CA LEU A 307 -10.98 -24.78 12.91
C LEU A 307 -11.76 -25.73 13.85
N ARG A 308 -12.25 -25.21 14.99
CA ARG A 308 -13.09 -26.00 15.92
C ARG A 308 -14.42 -26.41 15.28
N GLU A 309 -15.07 -25.49 14.55
CA GLU A 309 -16.30 -25.79 13.79
C GLU A 309 -16.05 -26.87 12.72
N LEU A 310 -14.85 -26.91 12.15
CA LEU A 310 -14.41 -27.96 11.23
C LEU A 310 -14.03 -29.28 11.93
N GLY A 311 -14.10 -29.34 13.27
CA GLY A 311 -13.79 -30.52 14.07
C GLY A 311 -12.32 -30.64 14.50
N TYR A 312 -11.56 -29.59 14.44
CA TYR A 312 -10.14 -29.54 14.84
C TYR A 312 -9.96 -28.66 16.09
N GLU A 313 -9.56 -29.24 17.23
CA GLU A 313 -9.14 -28.46 18.40
C GLU A 313 -7.67 -28.11 18.30
N CYS A 314 -7.37 -26.88 17.90
CA CYS A 314 -6.01 -26.46 17.61
C CYS A 314 -5.40 -25.57 18.70
N ARG A 315 -4.12 -25.82 19.01
CA ARG A 315 -3.26 -24.90 19.78
C ARG A 315 -2.12 -24.46 18.88
N ILE A 316 -1.81 -23.15 18.88
CA ILE A 316 -0.70 -22.60 18.09
C ILE A 316 0.49 -22.37 19.02
N LYS A 317 1.68 -22.77 18.57
CA LYS A 317 2.96 -22.59 19.26
C LYS A 317 4.03 -22.11 18.29
N GLU A 318 5.05 -21.44 18.80
CA GLU A 318 6.21 -21.06 18.02
C GLU A 318 7.21 -22.20 17.86
N ASN A 319 7.85 -22.23 16.68
CA ASN A 319 9.02 -23.06 16.41
C ASN A 319 10.07 -22.20 15.66
N ALA A 320 11.21 -22.00 16.29
CA ALA A 320 12.29 -21.18 15.77
C ALA A 320 12.93 -21.70 14.47
N ALA A 321 12.70 -22.97 14.12
CA ALA A 321 13.20 -23.55 12.88
C ALA A 321 12.33 -23.24 11.65
N LEU A 322 11.16 -22.61 11.84
CA LEU A 322 10.22 -22.28 10.75
C LEU A 322 10.42 -20.85 10.27
N SER A 323 10.26 -20.65 8.99
CA SER A 323 10.16 -19.33 8.35
C SER A 323 8.73 -18.82 8.35
N ALA A 324 8.53 -17.53 8.03
CA ALA A 324 7.20 -16.94 7.94
C ALA A 324 6.30 -17.75 6.99
N ARG A 325 5.06 -18.03 7.44
CA ARG A 325 4.05 -18.85 6.75
C ARG A 325 4.34 -20.35 6.64
N ASP A 326 5.50 -20.83 7.11
CA ASP A 326 5.69 -22.26 7.29
C ASP A 326 4.91 -22.75 8.49
N ILE A 327 4.34 -23.96 8.38
CA ILE A 327 3.67 -24.61 9.50
C ILE A 327 4.08 -26.10 9.60
N THR A 328 4.05 -26.61 10.81
CA THR A 328 4.07 -28.07 11.06
C THR A 328 2.94 -28.44 12.00
N LEU A 329 2.42 -29.65 11.84
CA LEU A 329 1.28 -30.17 12.58
C LEU A 329 1.72 -31.37 13.44
N GLU A 330 1.31 -31.38 14.70
CA GLU A 330 1.46 -32.52 15.61
C GLU A 330 0.07 -32.92 16.13
N LYS A 331 -0.33 -34.19 15.90
CA LYS A 331 -1.57 -34.71 16.44
C LYS A 331 -1.37 -35.05 17.92
N VAL A 332 -2.22 -34.53 18.77
CA VAL A 332 -2.19 -34.84 20.20
C VAL A 332 -3.00 -36.10 20.44
N ASN A 333 -2.33 -37.23 20.74
CA ASN A 333 -2.99 -38.45 21.16
C ASN A 333 -3.50 -38.27 22.61
N LEU A 334 -4.78 -38.52 22.83
CA LEU A 334 -5.31 -38.64 24.19
C LEU A 334 -4.71 -39.94 24.77
N LEU A 335 -3.83 -39.81 25.76
CA LEU A 335 -3.44 -40.91 26.63
C LEU A 335 -4.62 -41.33 27.51
#